data_67fa31952bc67f004064bb70194d5772
#
_entry.id   67fa31952bc67f004064bb70194d5772
#
_cell.length_a   1.000
_cell.length_b   1.000
_cell.length_c   1.000
_cell.angle_alpha   90.00
_cell.angle_beta   90.00
_cell.angle_gamma   90.00
#
_symmetry.space_group_name_H-M   'P 1'
#
loop_
_entity.id
_entity.type
_entity.pdbx_description
1 polymer ?
#
loop_
_entity_poly.entity_id
_entity_poly.type
_entity_poly.pdbx_seq_one_letter_code
_entity_poly.pdbx_strand_id
1 'polypeptide(L)'
;MEKENTGKVFLIAGSEPLGSAGVQADIKAITRCGGWAAAALTCIVDEDTSQIKGIHHLPVELIVSQAESFLSTVGADCIKTGVLPTKEIIEGVADLLANYRDVPILIDPVIVNFAGEQLVSNEAIDAYKEKL
;
A
#
# COMPACT_ATOMS: atom_id res chain seq x y z
N MET A 1 -13.41 30.91 9.94
CA MET A 1 -13.19 29.91 8.88
C MET A 1 -12.62 28.68 9.57
N GLU A 2 -13.47 27.70 9.79
CA GLU A 2 -12.99 26.40 10.25
C GLU A 2 -12.01 25.88 9.19
N LYS A 3 -10.79 25.53 9.59
CA LYS A 3 -9.90 24.74 8.73
C LYS A 3 -10.63 23.43 8.47
N GLU A 4 -11.11 23.22 7.25
CA GLU A 4 -11.53 21.89 6.83
C GLU A 4 -10.37 20.94 7.13
N ASN A 5 -10.60 20.02 8.05
CA ASN A 5 -9.61 19.01 8.41
C ASN A 5 -9.52 18.04 7.23
N THR A 6 -8.58 18.30 6.32
CA THR A 6 -8.33 17.43 5.18
C THR A 6 -7.79 16.12 5.71
N GLY A 7 -8.60 15.05 5.62
CA GLY A 7 -8.21 13.72 6.07
C GLY A 7 -6.93 13.24 5.37
N LYS A 8 -5.97 12.77 6.16
CA LYS A 8 -4.67 12.26 5.69
C LYS A 8 -4.71 10.74 5.60
N VAL A 9 -4.49 10.20 4.42
CA VAL A 9 -4.42 8.76 4.19
C VAL A 9 -2.99 8.38 3.82
N PHE A 10 -2.42 7.44 4.55
CA PHE A 10 -1.12 6.87 4.21
C PHE A 10 -1.30 5.52 3.53
N LEU A 11 -0.64 5.34 2.39
CA LEU A 11 -0.74 4.16 1.54
C LEU A 11 0.54 3.33 1.66
N ILE A 12 0.39 2.00 1.73
CA ILE A 12 1.48 1.03 1.62
C ILE A 12 1.10 0.08 0.50
N ALA A 13 1.57 0.34 -0.72
CA ALA A 13 1.10 -0.37 -1.91
C ALA A 13 2.10 -0.31 -3.06
N GLY A 14 1.80 -1.02 -4.13
CA GLY A 14 2.60 -1.02 -5.35
C GLY A 14 2.37 0.20 -6.22
N SER A 15 3.30 0.42 -7.13
CA SER A 15 3.26 1.46 -8.17
C SER A 15 3.22 0.81 -9.55
N GLU A 16 2.38 1.32 -10.46
CA GLU A 16 2.27 0.85 -11.84
C GLU A 16 2.15 2.03 -12.83
N PRO A 17 2.64 1.88 -14.08
CA PRO A 17 2.79 3.00 -15.00
C PRO A 17 1.48 3.53 -15.60
N LEU A 18 0.42 2.71 -15.64
CA LEU A 18 -0.87 3.11 -16.24
C LEU A 18 -1.64 4.08 -15.33
N GLY A 19 -1.34 4.07 -14.04
CA GLY A 19 -2.04 4.88 -13.04
C GLY A 19 -3.50 4.45 -12.82
N SER A 20 -3.82 3.20 -13.15
CA SER A 20 -5.15 2.61 -13.06
C SER A 20 -5.37 1.83 -11.77
N ALA A 21 -4.30 1.47 -11.09
CA ALA A 21 -4.29 0.75 -9.83
C ALA A 21 -3.18 1.29 -8.90
N GLY A 22 -2.94 0.61 -7.79
CA GLY A 22 -1.88 0.91 -6.86
C GLY A 22 -1.95 2.31 -6.26
N VAL A 23 -0.80 2.82 -5.83
CA VAL A 23 -0.71 4.14 -5.18
C VAL A 23 -1.21 5.27 -6.07
N GLN A 24 -1.02 5.18 -7.39
CA GLN A 24 -1.47 6.21 -8.32
C GLN A 24 -2.99 6.34 -8.34
N ALA A 25 -3.72 5.22 -8.42
CA ALA A 25 -5.17 5.22 -8.39
C ALA A 25 -5.70 5.69 -7.02
N ASP A 26 -5.13 5.20 -5.94
CA ASP A 26 -5.52 5.56 -4.58
C ASP A 26 -5.32 7.07 -4.32
N ILE A 27 -4.16 7.62 -4.70
CA ILE A 27 -3.88 9.07 -4.55
C ILE A 27 -4.89 9.90 -5.34
N LYS A 28 -5.19 9.53 -6.59
CA LYS A 28 -6.19 10.21 -7.41
C LYS A 28 -7.57 10.19 -6.76
N ALA A 29 -8.00 9.01 -6.27
CA ALA A 29 -9.30 8.84 -5.64
C ALA A 29 -9.41 9.66 -4.35
N ILE A 30 -8.42 9.58 -3.46
CA ILE A 30 -8.39 10.31 -2.20
C ILE A 30 -8.39 11.83 -2.45
N THR A 31 -7.54 12.29 -3.37
CA THR A 31 -7.49 13.72 -3.75
C THR A 31 -8.81 14.19 -4.33
N ARG A 32 -9.46 13.38 -5.17
CA ARG A 32 -10.78 13.70 -5.73
C ARG A 32 -11.86 13.82 -4.66
N CYS A 33 -11.74 13.07 -3.57
CA CYS A 33 -12.64 13.14 -2.42
C CYS A 33 -12.28 14.25 -1.41
N GLY A 34 -11.30 15.11 -1.72
CA GLY A 34 -10.87 16.21 -0.85
C GLY A 34 -9.88 15.79 0.24
N GLY A 35 -9.38 14.56 0.22
CA GLY A 35 -8.36 14.07 1.13
C GLY A 35 -6.94 14.38 0.66
N TRP A 36 -5.98 14.11 1.52
CA TRP A 36 -4.55 14.18 1.20
C TRP A 36 -3.91 12.81 1.38
N ALA A 37 -3.12 12.38 0.41
CA ALA A 37 -2.51 11.05 0.39
C ALA A 37 -1.00 11.11 0.24
N ALA A 38 -0.31 10.22 0.94
CA ALA A 38 1.10 9.92 0.78
C ALA A 38 1.31 8.41 0.77
N ALA A 39 2.46 7.92 0.28
CA ALA A 39 2.66 6.50 0.09
C ALA A 39 4.09 6.04 0.37
N ALA A 40 4.22 4.82 0.92
CA ALA A 40 5.39 3.97 0.80
C ALA A 40 5.13 2.93 -0.30
N LEU A 41 6.09 2.74 -1.18
CA LEU A 41 5.97 1.76 -2.27
C LEU A 41 6.47 0.39 -1.81
N THR A 42 5.71 -0.66 -2.13
CA THR A 42 6.07 -2.06 -1.84
C THR A 42 6.74 -2.75 -3.03
N CYS A 43 6.35 -2.38 -4.23
CA CYS A 43 6.91 -2.87 -5.48
C CYS A 43 6.67 -1.88 -6.61
N ILE A 44 7.38 -2.07 -7.70
CA ILE A 44 7.13 -1.41 -8.97
C ILE A 44 6.73 -2.48 -9.98
N VAL A 45 5.55 -2.32 -10.57
CA VAL A 45 5.03 -3.21 -11.60
C VAL A 45 5.35 -2.62 -12.96
N ASP A 46 6.08 -3.37 -13.78
CA ASP A 46 6.27 -3.06 -15.19
C ASP A 46 5.18 -3.76 -15.99
N GLU A 47 4.24 -2.98 -16.50
CA GLU A 47 3.10 -3.49 -17.26
C GLU A 47 2.67 -2.54 -18.37
N ASP A 48 1.92 -3.08 -19.30
CA ASP A 48 1.15 -2.33 -20.29
C ASP A 48 -0.33 -2.77 -20.26
N THR A 49 -1.13 -2.28 -21.20
CA THR A 49 -2.57 -2.58 -21.25
C THR A 49 -2.91 -4.04 -21.53
N SER A 50 -1.93 -4.87 -21.86
CA SER A 50 -2.12 -6.26 -22.26
C SER A 50 -1.55 -7.28 -21.26
N GLN A 51 -0.46 -6.93 -20.56
CA GLN A 51 0.25 -7.88 -19.70
C GLN A 51 1.13 -7.20 -18.65
N ILE A 52 1.39 -7.93 -17.57
CA ILE A 52 2.47 -7.64 -16.63
C ILE A 52 3.76 -8.23 -17.20
N LYS A 53 4.82 -7.40 -17.31
CA LYS A 53 6.15 -7.79 -17.78
C LYS A 53 7.06 -8.16 -16.61
N GLY A 54 6.84 -7.56 -15.44
CA GLY A 54 7.63 -7.84 -14.25
C GLY A 54 7.12 -7.13 -13.02
N ILE A 55 7.44 -7.68 -11.86
CA ILE A 55 7.16 -7.07 -10.55
C ILE A 55 8.49 -6.99 -9.80
N HIS A 56 8.91 -5.77 -9.48
CA HIS A 56 10.17 -5.48 -8.79
C HIS A 56 9.86 -5.14 -7.32
N HIS A 57 10.13 -6.07 -6.42
CA HIS A 57 9.91 -5.89 -4.99
C HIS A 57 10.92 -4.92 -4.41
N LEU A 58 10.48 -4.02 -3.54
CA LEU A 58 11.37 -3.16 -2.78
C LEU A 58 11.80 -3.85 -1.47
N PRO A 59 13.01 -3.54 -0.96
CA PRO A 59 13.46 -4.08 0.32
C PRO A 59 12.51 -3.72 1.47
N VAL A 60 12.23 -4.66 2.35
CA VAL A 60 11.31 -4.48 3.49
C VAL A 60 11.75 -3.30 4.37
N GLU A 61 13.05 -3.19 4.63
CA GLU A 61 13.63 -2.12 5.43
C GLU A 61 13.36 -0.74 4.83
N LEU A 62 13.37 -0.62 3.49
CA LEU A 62 13.05 0.63 2.81
C LEU A 62 11.56 0.96 2.92
N ILE A 63 10.68 -0.04 2.78
CA ILE A 63 9.24 0.13 2.90
C ILE A 63 8.90 0.62 4.31
N VAL A 64 9.39 -0.07 5.32
CA VAL A 64 9.17 0.27 6.74
C VAL A 64 9.72 1.65 7.07
N SER A 65 10.95 1.95 6.63
CA SER A 65 11.59 3.24 6.87
C SER A 65 10.81 4.42 6.26
N GLN A 66 10.29 4.28 5.04
CA GLN A 66 9.44 5.31 4.42
C GLN A 66 8.16 5.52 5.23
N ALA A 67 7.52 4.43 5.63
CA ALA A 67 6.27 4.51 6.38
C ALA A 67 6.49 5.12 7.78
N GLU A 68 7.49 4.68 8.52
CA GLU A 68 7.83 5.25 9.83
C GLU A 68 8.17 6.73 9.74
N SER A 69 8.96 7.14 8.75
CA SER A 69 9.33 8.55 8.55
C SER A 69 8.10 9.43 8.40
N PHE A 70 7.10 8.98 7.63
CA PHE A 70 5.86 9.71 7.46
C PHE A 70 4.96 9.65 8.70
N LEU A 71 4.68 8.45 9.18
CA LEU A 71 3.71 8.23 10.26
C LEU A 71 4.15 8.88 11.59
N SER A 72 5.46 8.89 11.88
CA SER A 72 5.99 9.50 13.10
C SER A 72 6.08 11.03 13.04
N THR A 73 6.14 11.64 11.86
CA THR A 73 6.34 13.08 11.70
C THR A 73 5.08 13.83 11.27
N VAL A 74 4.30 13.24 10.35
CA VAL A 74 3.09 13.84 9.79
C VAL A 74 1.84 13.20 10.36
N GLY A 75 1.87 11.89 10.60
CA GLY A 75 0.75 11.09 11.03
C GLY A 75 -0.27 10.85 9.90
N ALA A 76 -1.23 9.97 10.17
CA ALA A 76 -2.33 9.66 9.25
C ALA A 76 -3.63 9.48 10.01
N ASP A 77 -4.75 9.83 9.37
CA ASP A 77 -6.11 9.60 9.87
C ASP A 77 -6.62 8.20 9.44
N CYS A 78 -5.98 7.61 8.43
CA CYS A 78 -6.21 6.23 7.99
C CYS A 78 -4.94 5.70 7.30
N ILE A 79 -4.66 4.41 7.45
CA ILE A 79 -3.62 3.71 6.71
C ILE A 79 -4.30 2.67 5.80
N LYS A 80 -3.92 2.63 4.52
CA LYS A 80 -4.41 1.60 3.58
C LYS A 80 -3.24 0.77 3.06
N THR A 81 -3.38 -0.55 3.09
CA THR A 81 -2.49 -1.44 2.33
C THR A 81 -3.11 -1.78 0.98
N GLY A 82 -2.28 -1.90 -0.06
CA GLY A 82 -2.62 -2.51 -1.33
C GLY A 82 -1.84 -3.80 -1.53
N VAL A 83 -1.23 -4.00 -2.71
CA VAL A 83 -0.44 -5.20 -2.97
C VAL A 83 0.80 -5.27 -2.07
N LEU A 84 0.92 -6.37 -1.33
CA LEU A 84 2.07 -6.76 -0.52
C LEU A 84 2.58 -8.09 -1.09
N PRO A 85 3.58 -8.08 -1.98
CA PRO A 85 3.82 -9.22 -2.88
C PRO A 85 4.47 -10.44 -2.22
N THR A 86 5.17 -10.27 -1.10
CA THR A 86 5.88 -11.38 -0.43
C THR A 86 5.53 -11.49 1.04
N LYS A 87 5.78 -12.67 1.60
CA LYS A 87 5.60 -12.95 3.03
C LYS A 87 6.41 -11.97 3.90
N GLU A 88 7.66 -11.72 3.54
CA GLU A 88 8.57 -10.83 4.29
C GLU A 88 8.04 -9.40 4.33
N ILE A 89 7.49 -8.92 3.20
CA ILE A 89 6.87 -7.58 3.14
C ILE A 89 5.63 -7.53 4.02
N ILE A 90 4.78 -8.56 4.00
CA ILE A 90 3.58 -8.64 4.83
C ILE A 90 3.95 -8.64 6.32
N GLU A 91 4.92 -9.46 6.71
CA GLU A 91 5.40 -9.53 8.10
C GLU A 91 5.97 -8.18 8.56
N GLY A 92 6.83 -7.54 7.76
CA GLY A 92 7.39 -6.23 8.09
C GLY A 92 6.33 -5.13 8.18
N VAL A 93 5.33 -5.14 7.28
CA VAL A 93 4.20 -4.20 7.32
C VAL A 93 3.31 -4.48 8.52
N ALA A 94 3.01 -5.73 8.85
CA ALA A 94 2.22 -6.09 10.02
C ALA A 94 2.89 -5.64 11.32
N ASP A 95 4.19 -5.86 11.46
CA ASP A 95 4.97 -5.41 12.62
C ASP A 95 4.95 -3.88 12.74
N LEU A 96 5.09 -3.16 11.63
CA LEU A 96 4.95 -1.71 11.60
C LEU A 96 3.56 -1.26 12.08
N LEU A 97 2.50 -1.83 11.48
CA LEU A 97 1.12 -1.47 11.77
C LEU A 97 0.71 -1.76 13.23
N ALA A 98 1.36 -2.71 13.88
CA ALA A 98 1.14 -3.01 15.30
C ALA A 98 1.44 -1.82 16.22
N ASN A 99 2.26 -0.86 15.78
CA ASN A 99 2.58 0.37 16.50
C ASN A 99 1.56 1.50 16.28
N TYR A 100 0.60 1.33 15.36
CA TYR A 100 -0.37 2.35 14.95
C TYR A 100 -1.83 1.89 15.12
N ARG A 101 -2.10 1.09 16.15
CA ARG A 101 -3.43 0.47 16.40
C ARG A 101 -4.56 1.47 16.65
N ASP A 102 -4.22 2.69 17.03
CA ASP A 102 -5.19 3.77 17.22
C ASP A 102 -5.61 4.46 15.91
N VAL A 103 -4.92 4.15 14.82
CA VAL A 103 -5.24 4.65 13.48
C VAL A 103 -6.07 3.59 12.74
N PRO A 104 -7.23 3.93 12.16
CA PRO A 104 -7.98 3.02 11.30
C PRO A 104 -7.12 2.47 10.17
N ILE A 105 -7.13 1.15 10.00
CA ILE A 105 -6.34 0.44 8.99
C ILE A 105 -7.28 -0.27 8.03
N LEU A 106 -7.15 0.00 6.74
CA LEU A 106 -7.86 -0.67 5.66
C LEU A 106 -6.91 -1.65 4.98
N ILE A 107 -7.17 -2.94 5.17
CA ILE A 107 -6.42 -4.00 4.48
C ILE A 107 -7.14 -4.38 3.19
N ASP A 108 -6.48 -4.12 2.05
CA ASP A 108 -6.93 -4.56 0.74
C ASP A 108 -5.99 -5.69 0.25
N PRO A 109 -6.38 -6.97 0.44
CA PRO A 109 -5.53 -8.11 0.11
C PRO A 109 -5.54 -8.38 -1.40
N VAL A 110 -4.84 -7.55 -2.16
CA VAL A 110 -4.71 -7.70 -3.62
C VAL A 110 -3.88 -8.94 -3.94
N ILE A 111 -4.52 -9.98 -4.47
CA ILE A 111 -3.91 -11.28 -4.77
C ILE A 111 -3.73 -11.47 -6.27
N VAL A 112 -4.69 -11.02 -7.07
CA VAL A 112 -4.68 -11.17 -8.54
C VAL A 112 -4.88 -9.83 -9.22
N ASN A 113 -4.38 -9.71 -10.45
CA ASN A 113 -4.66 -8.56 -11.31
C ASN A 113 -6.01 -8.70 -12.02
N PHE A 114 -6.35 -7.72 -12.86
CA PHE A 114 -7.59 -7.69 -13.64
C PHE A 114 -7.70 -8.86 -14.65
N ALA A 115 -6.58 -9.47 -15.05
CA ALA A 115 -6.54 -10.63 -15.94
C ALA A 115 -6.60 -11.97 -15.17
N GLY A 116 -6.64 -11.94 -13.83
CA GLY A 116 -6.64 -13.15 -13.00
C GLY A 116 -5.24 -13.73 -12.75
N GLU A 117 -4.18 -13.03 -13.13
CA GLU A 117 -2.81 -13.45 -12.84
C GLU A 117 -2.45 -13.17 -11.39
N GLN A 118 -1.83 -14.12 -10.72
CA GLN A 118 -1.43 -14.01 -9.32
C GLN A 118 -0.27 -13.03 -9.16
N LEU A 119 -0.45 -12.03 -8.30
CA LEU A 119 0.54 -10.99 -8.01
C LEU A 119 1.41 -11.27 -6.78
N VAL A 120 0.98 -12.20 -5.93
CA VAL A 120 1.60 -12.48 -4.63
C VAL A 120 1.91 -13.97 -4.51
N SER A 121 2.95 -14.33 -3.74
CA SER A 121 3.29 -15.74 -3.53
C SER A 121 2.24 -16.47 -2.67
N ASN A 122 2.23 -17.80 -2.71
CA ASN A 122 1.33 -18.59 -1.85
C ASN A 122 1.65 -18.39 -0.37
N GLU A 123 2.93 -18.28 -0.02
CA GLU A 123 3.38 -17.96 1.34
C GLU A 123 2.91 -16.58 1.80
N ALA A 124 2.81 -15.62 0.86
CA ALA A 124 2.24 -14.30 1.14
C ALA A 124 0.73 -14.39 1.44
N ILE A 125 -0.02 -15.21 0.70
CA ILE A 125 -1.45 -15.43 0.97
C ILE A 125 -1.68 -15.98 2.38
N ASP A 126 -0.84 -16.92 2.80
CA ASP A 126 -0.93 -17.48 4.16
C ASP A 126 -0.54 -16.43 5.21
N ALA A 127 0.49 -15.63 4.96
CA ALA A 127 0.87 -14.53 5.84
C ALA A 127 -0.22 -13.46 6.00
N TYR A 128 -0.98 -13.13 4.94
CA TYR A 128 -2.13 -12.25 5.04
C TYR A 128 -3.16 -12.75 6.07
N LYS A 129 -3.48 -14.05 6.03
CA LYS A 129 -4.47 -14.64 6.95
C LYS A 129 -3.99 -14.69 8.40
N GLU A 130 -2.69 -14.76 8.62
CA GLU A 130 -2.10 -14.91 9.95
C GLU A 130 -1.75 -13.59 10.60
N LYS A 131 -1.37 -12.56 9.82
CA LYS A 131 -0.73 -11.34 10.32
C LYS A 131 -1.58 -10.09 10.17
N LEU A 132 -2.45 -10.03 9.18
CA LEU A 132 -3.30 -8.89 8.84
C LEU A 132 -4.78 -9.27 8.80
#